data_e333404ddc907ab824a0e74659912301
#
_entry.id   e333404ddc907ab824a0e74659912301
#
_cell.length_a   1.000
_cell.length_b   1.000
_cell.length_c   1.000
_cell.angle_alpha   90.00
_cell.angle_beta   90.00
_cell.angle_gamma   90.00
#
_symmetry.space_group_name_H-M   'P 1'
#
loop_
_entity.id
_entity.type
_entity.pdbx_description
1 polymer ?
#
loop_
_entity_poly.entity_id
_entity_poly.type
_entity_poly.pdbx_seq_one_letter_code
_entity_poly.pdbx_strand_id
1 'polypeptide(L)'
;MKFALGINAKVSLSTTILVLISFGVLAYFVYFGTKQTITHIEYDAQEKKIAQLESLITVYVDEKKRLIYSLAQEALGSGLNESQMIQNLKLIQTAGDFNLAYIGLESNGRMLRSNGNHTYASDEYDPRSRSWFSIPKTSLKDEVLGEPWIQTSYKIPVFGFSAPLIMNGKFVGVASADIALKSLNKYIHTAKSIEENMAENVIILDSKGRYVSHINEEKLLTSDDMSQKILSYFNSQEEHFILNSDIATCKIHAQTQWLLCSIIPQESIINKVYDNNMPIFTMLIIFATFLIVALYLLLRYLLRPIGLIKVYLLEFFAFLNHKNKETKPLVLRSKDEFQEMAEVIGQNVESVQKNILQDNHSLEAFSKAVEQIKRGYLHLQITSNAHNPQINQLGDLLNEMLHSLNHNISHILSVLQRYADNNYIKQDTDIISALEGELQTMNQGVFDLGAEIRKMLVASLDFAQKLNDKAKDLEASTNGLSESSKKQVQSLRETAQAVEEITSSMQNVSGKTGEVIQQSEDIKNVIGIIRDIADQTNLLALNAAIEAAR
;
A
#
# COMPACT_ATOMS: atom_id res chain seq x y z
N MET A 1 -13.12 -36.37 31.23
CA MET A 1 -12.56 -35.38 32.15
C MET A 1 -12.58 -34.01 31.49
N LYS A 2 -13.59 -33.16 31.73
CA LYS A 2 -13.63 -31.81 31.22
C LYS A 2 -12.69 -30.96 32.09
N PHE A 3 -11.53 -30.60 31.56
CA PHE A 3 -10.67 -29.62 32.19
C PHE A 3 -11.39 -28.27 32.19
N ALA A 4 -12.12 -27.98 33.24
CA ALA A 4 -12.62 -26.64 33.47
C ALA A 4 -11.44 -25.75 33.83
N LEU A 5 -10.97 -24.93 32.86
CA LEU A 5 -9.96 -23.90 33.11
C LEU A 5 -10.42 -23.01 34.28
N GLY A 6 -9.57 -22.81 35.25
CA GLY A 6 -9.83 -21.89 36.37
C GLY A 6 -10.05 -20.46 35.86
N ILE A 7 -10.69 -19.62 36.66
CA ILE A 7 -11.01 -18.23 36.32
C ILE A 7 -9.77 -17.47 35.82
N ASN A 8 -8.63 -17.65 36.51
CA ASN A 8 -7.35 -17.03 36.12
C ASN A 8 -6.93 -17.40 34.70
N ALA A 9 -7.07 -18.68 34.34
CA ALA A 9 -6.73 -19.16 32.99
C ALA A 9 -7.71 -18.66 31.93
N LYS A 10 -9.00 -18.57 32.26
CA LYS A 10 -10.01 -18.03 31.35
C LYS A 10 -9.79 -16.54 31.08
N VAL A 11 -9.56 -15.75 32.12
CA VAL A 11 -9.30 -14.31 31.98
C VAL A 11 -7.99 -14.08 31.24
N SER A 12 -6.92 -14.81 31.59
CA SER A 12 -5.64 -14.70 30.87
C SER A 12 -5.76 -15.09 29.40
N LEU A 13 -6.51 -16.13 29.07
CA LEU A 13 -6.75 -16.56 27.69
C LEU A 13 -7.54 -15.51 26.91
N SER A 14 -8.62 -14.98 27.51
CA SER A 14 -9.44 -13.96 26.84
C SER A 14 -8.68 -12.66 26.58
N THR A 15 -7.86 -12.21 27.55
CA THR A 15 -7.02 -11.02 27.39
C THR A 15 -5.92 -11.24 26.34
N THR A 16 -5.32 -12.44 26.31
CA THR A 16 -4.32 -12.80 25.30
C THR A 16 -4.93 -12.77 23.89
N ILE A 17 -6.13 -13.35 23.71
CA ILE A 17 -6.84 -13.34 22.43
C ILE A 17 -7.15 -11.89 22.01
N LEU A 18 -7.61 -11.06 22.94
CA LEU A 18 -7.96 -9.67 22.65
C LEU A 18 -6.71 -8.86 22.22
N VAL A 19 -5.58 -9.08 22.90
CA VAL A 19 -4.30 -8.46 22.52
C VAL A 19 -3.89 -8.92 21.13
N LEU A 20 -3.92 -10.22 20.83
CA LEU A 20 -3.56 -10.74 19.51
C LEU A 20 -4.44 -10.19 18.39
N ILE A 21 -5.76 -10.11 18.63
CA ILE A 21 -6.69 -9.51 17.66
C ILE A 21 -6.35 -8.03 17.44
N SER A 22 -6.11 -7.27 18.52
CA SER A 22 -5.79 -5.84 18.43
C SER A 22 -4.50 -5.59 17.65
N PHE A 23 -3.45 -6.38 17.91
CA PHE A 23 -2.20 -6.29 17.17
C PHE A 23 -2.31 -6.78 15.73
N GLY A 24 -3.13 -7.81 15.48
CA GLY A 24 -3.45 -8.27 14.13
C GLY A 24 -4.16 -7.19 13.31
N VAL A 25 -5.13 -6.51 13.90
CA VAL A 25 -5.81 -5.38 13.28
C VAL A 25 -4.84 -4.23 13.02
N LEU A 26 -3.98 -3.89 14.00
CA LEU A 26 -2.97 -2.84 13.84
C LEU A 26 -1.98 -3.18 12.71
N ALA A 27 -1.47 -4.41 12.68
CA ALA A 27 -0.57 -4.88 11.63
C ALA A 27 -1.22 -4.81 10.23
N TYR A 28 -2.50 -5.17 10.15
CA TYR A 28 -3.26 -5.03 8.91
C TYR A 28 -3.32 -3.58 8.44
N PHE A 29 -3.59 -2.62 9.36
CA PHE A 29 -3.63 -1.20 9.02
C PHE A 29 -2.28 -0.65 8.58
N VAL A 30 -1.23 -1.00 9.30
CA VAL A 30 0.14 -0.61 8.97
C VAL A 30 0.49 -1.13 7.57
N TYR A 31 0.23 -2.42 7.30
CA TYR A 31 0.46 -2.99 5.99
C TYR A 31 -0.30 -2.25 4.87
N PHE A 32 -1.60 -2.04 5.10
CA PHE A 32 -2.46 -1.42 4.09
C PHE A 32 -2.10 0.06 3.86
N GLY A 33 -1.82 0.79 4.93
CA GLY A 33 -1.38 2.18 4.86
C GLY A 33 -0.03 2.33 4.15
N THR A 34 0.94 1.48 4.51
CA THR A 34 2.26 1.49 3.85
C THR A 34 2.15 1.11 2.37
N LYS A 35 1.34 0.08 2.06
CA LYS A 35 1.10 -0.32 0.67
C LYS A 35 0.55 0.85 -0.15
N GLN A 36 -0.43 1.56 0.38
CA GLN A 36 -1.01 2.71 -0.30
C GLN A 36 0.02 3.83 -0.48
N THR A 37 0.75 4.16 0.58
CA THR A 37 1.77 5.22 0.54
C THR A 37 2.87 4.90 -0.48
N ILE A 38 3.40 3.67 -0.45
CA ILE A 38 4.43 3.23 -1.39
C ILE A 38 3.89 3.23 -2.82
N THR A 39 2.67 2.73 -3.01
CA THR A 39 2.03 2.74 -4.33
C THR A 39 1.88 4.17 -4.85
N HIS A 40 1.47 5.12 -3.99
CA HIS A 40 1.38 6.53 -4.37
C HIS A 40 2.75 7.12 -4.73
N ILE A 41 3.77 6.84 -3.92
CA ILE A 41 5.13 7.31 -4.18
C ILE A 41 5.65 6.76 -5.52
N GLU A 42 5.40 5.48 -5.82
CA GLU A 42 5.81 4.88 -7.09
C GLU A 42 5.04 5.49 -8.28
N TYR A 43 3.79 5.85 -8.08
CA TYR A 43 3.00 6.54 -9.08
C TYR A 43 3.53 7.94 -9.35
N ASP A 44 3.76 8.73 -8.31
CA ASP A 44 4.36 10.06 -8.46
C ASP A 44 5.75 9.99 -9.12
N ALA A 45 6.51 8.94 -8.78
CA ALA A 45 7.80 8.70 -9.41
C ALA A 45 7.67 8.37 -10.91
N GLN A 46 6.67 7.58 -11.30
CA GLN A 46 6.40 7.30 -12.71
C GLN A 46 5.94 8.54 -13.47
N GLU A 47 5.05 9.34 -12.89
CA GLU A 47 4.64 10.61 -13.49
C GLU A 47 5.82 11.55 -13.73
N LYS A 48 6.70 11.67 -12.74
CA LYS A 48 7.93 12.46 -12.89
C LYS A 48 8.83 11.92 -13.99
N LYS A 49 8.97 10.60 -14.07
CA LYS A 49 9.73 9.94 -15.14
C LYS A 49 9.17 10.26 -16.51
N ILE A 50 7.85 10.15 -16.65
CA ILE A 50 7.17 10.47 -17.91
C ILE A 50 7.32 11.95 -18.26
N ALA A 51 7.18 12.85 -17.28
CA ALA A 51 7.38 14.27 -17.50
C ALA A 51 8.82 14.60 -17.93
N GLN A 52 9.81 13.95 -17.33
CA GLN A 52 11.21 14.09 -17.75
C GLN A 52 11.43 13.55 -19.16
N LEU A 53 10.87 12.39 -19.48
CA LEU A 53 10.93 11.80 -20.81
C LEU A 53 10.23 12.66 -21.84
N GLU A 54 9.05 13.19 -21.53
CA GLU A 54 8.32 14.15 -22.36
C GLU A 54 9.17 15.39 -22.66
N SER A 55 9.79 15.98 -21.62
CA SER A 55 10.70 17.11 -21.77
C SER A 55 11.90 16.77 -22.65
N LEU A 56 12.51 15.61 -22.42
CA LEU A 56 13.66 15.16 -23.20
C LEU A 56 13.31 15.02 -24.69
N ILE A 57 12.16 14.39 -24.97
CA ILE A 57 11.68 14.24 -26.36
C ILE A 57 11.32 15.59 -26.94
N THR A 58 10.64 16.45 -26.20
CA THR A 58 10.28 17.79 -26.68
C THR A 58 11.53 18.56 -27.08
N VAL A 59 12.56 18.59 -26.25
CA VAL A 59 13.82 19.28 -26.56
C VAL A 59 14.48 18.69 -27.81
N TYR A 60 14.53 17.37 -27.89
CA TYR A 60 15.09 16.68 -29.05
C TYR A 60 14.32 17.00 -30.34
N VAL A 61 13.00 16.90 -30.27
CA VAL A 61 12.12 17.19 -31.41
C VAL A 61 12.25 18.65 -31.86
N ASP A 62 12.23 19.60 -30.92
CA ASP A 62 12.34 21.02 -31.21
C ASP A 62 13.70 21.39 -31.83
N GLU A 63 14.78 20.77 -31.36
CA GLU A 63 16.11 20.91 -31.93
C GLU A 63 16.10 20.47 -33.41
N LYS A 64 15.58 19.28 -33.67
CA LYS A 64 15.53 18.75 -35.05
C LYS A 64 14.59 19.54 -35.95
N LYS A 65 13.44 19.96 -35.43
CA LYS A 65 12.52 20.85 -36.16
C LYS A 65 13.19 22.15 -36.56
N ARG A 66 13.92 22.80 -35.64
CA ARG A 66 14.65 24.04 -35.94
C ARG A 66 15.66 23.87 -37.06
N LEU A 67 16.37 22.74 -37.09
CA LEU A 67 17.33 22.43 -38.15
C LEU A 67 16.63 22.29 -39.51
N ILE A 68 15.48 21.61 -39.54
CA ILE A 68 14.72 21.45 -40.80
C ILE A 68 14.08 22.75 -41.22
N TYR A 69 13.59 23.56 -40.26
CA TYR A 69 13.12 24.90 -40.56
C TYR A 69 14.24 25.79 -41.16
N SER A 70 15.44 25.74 -40.55
CA SER A 70 16.61 26.47 -41.08
C SER A 70 16.99 26.00 -42.50
N LEU A 71 16.94 24.67 -42.73
CA LEU A 71 17.14 24.12 -44.08
C LEU A 71 16.14 24.69 -45.08
N ALA A 72 14.86 24.76 -44.68
CA ALA A 72 13.80 25.31 -45.51
C ALA A 72 14.03 26.81 -45.81
N GLN A 73 14.42 27.59 -44.82
CA GLN A 73 14.73 29.01 -44.96
C GLN A 73 15.95 29.25 -45.90
N GLU A 74 17.01 28.45 -45.71
CA GLU A 74 18.20 28.52 -46.57
C GLU A 74 17.89 28.12 -48.01
N ALA A 75 17.04 27.11 -48.25
CA ALA A 75 16.60 26.73 -49.58
C ALA A 75 15.82 27.87 -50.26
N LEU A 76 14.95 28.53 -49.51
CA LEU A 76 14.20 29.70 -50.00
C LEU A 76 15.11 30.89 -50.25
N GLY A 77 16.04 31.19 -49.31
CA GLY A 77 17.01 32.29 -49.44
C GLY A 77 17.95 32.14 -50.64
N SER A 78 18.27 30.89 -51.00
CA SER A 78 19.06 30.60 -52.19
C SER A 78 18.28 30.69 -53.52
N GLY A 79 16.96 31.01 -53.46
CA GLY A 79 16.08 30.97 -54.60
C GLY A 79 15.89 29.57 -55.18
N LEU A 80 15.96 28.55 -54.37
CA LEU A 80 15.88 27.13 -54.74
C LEU A 80 17.07 26.67 -55.64
N ASN A 81 18.23 27.25 -55.44
CA ASN A 81 19.45 26.83 -56.14
C ASN A 81 19.83 25.39 -55.77
N GLU A 82 19.82 24.50 -56.75
CA GLU A 82 20.04 23.05 -56.53
C GLU A 82 21.39 22.76 -55.89
N SER A 83 22.45 23.38 -56.35
CA SER A 83 23.80 23.17 -55.77
C SER A 83 23.91 23.62 -54.32
N GLN A 84 23.30 24.78 -54.01
CA GLN A 84 23.26 25.29 -52.64
C GLN A 84 22.40 24.41 -51.74
N MET A 85 21.23 23.97 -52.21
CA MET A 85 20.37 23.06 -51.47
C MET A 85 21.08 21.74 -51.17
N ILE A 86 21.84 21.16 -52.11
CA ILE A 86 22.61 19.94 -51.88
C ILE A 86 23.70 20.14 -50.81
N GLN A 87 24.38 21.27 -50.84
CA GLN A 87 25.39 21.59 -49.79
C GLN A 87 24.73 21.72 -48.42
N ASN A 88 23.62 22.44 -48.35
CA ASN A 88 22.86 22.62 -47.11
C ASN A 88 22.28 21.30 -46.59
N LEU A 89 21.81 20.40 -47.46
CA LEU A 89 21.37 19.07 -47.11
C LEU A 89 22.47 18.27 -46.44
N LYS A 90 23.71 18.29 -46.95
CA LYS A 90 24.85 17.60 -46.35
C LYS A 90 25.22 18.21 -45.01
N LEU A 91 25.21 19.53 -44.90
CA LEU A 91 25.51 20.25 -43.67
C LEU A 91 24.46 19.89 -42.57
N ILE A 92 23.19 19.97 -42.91
CA ILE A 92 22.09 19.68 -41.98
C ILE A 92 22.08 18.21 -41.59
N GLN A 93 22.36 17.29 -42.50
CA GLN A 93 22.50 15.88 -42.17
C GLN A 93 23.54 15.66 -41.06
N THR A 94 24.72 16.27 -41.20
CA THR A 94 25.79 16.18 -40.22
C THR A 94 25.45 16.91 -38.94
N ALA A 95 24.97 18.15 -39.04
CA ALA A 95 24.66 18.97 -37.86
C ALA A 95 23.53 18.40 -36.98
N GLY A 96 22.54 17.80 -37.63
CA GLY A 96 21.38 17.23 -36.95
C GLY A 96 21.46 15.74 -36.70
N ASP A 97 22.55 15.08 -37.03
CA ASP A 97 22.71 13.61 -36.92
C ASP A 97 21.54 12.87 -37.63
N PHE A 98 21.12 13.43 -38.80
CA PHE A 98 20.07 12.82 -39.58
C PHE A 98 20.58 11.67 -40.46
N ASN A 99 19.77 10.63 -40.57
CA ASN A 99 20.08 9.50 -41.43
C ASN A 99 20.07 9.90 -42.91
N LEU A 100 19.10 10.70 -43.29
CA LEU A 100 18.96 11.29 -44.63
C LEU A 100 18.27 12.65 -44.53
N ALA A 101 18.78 13.69 -45.20
CA ALA A 101 18.09 14.94 -45.42
C ALA A 101 17.76 15.09 -46.90
N TYR A 102 16.62 15.66 -47.18
CA TYR A 102 16.15 15.79 -48.56
C TYR A 102 15.19 16.98 -48.73
N ILE A 103 15.14 17.47 -49.96
CA ILE A 103 14.19 18.50 -50.37
C ILE A 103 13.41 17.97 -51.58
N GLY A 104 12.10 18.04 -51.50
CA GLY A 104 11.20 17.76 -52.61
C GLY A 104 10.61 19.04 -53.15
N LEU A 105 10.61 19.19 -54.48
CA LEU A 105 10.05 20.34 -55.15
C LEU A 105 8.66 20.02 -55.75
N GLU A 106 7.70 20.93 -55.56
CA GLU A 106 6.33 20.75 -56.05
C GLU A 106 6.26 20.79 -57.58
N SER A 107 7.07 21.65 -58.21
CA SER A 107 6.97 21.97 -59.64
C SER A 107 7.19 20.76 -60.56
N ASN A 108 8.14 19.92 -60.23
CA ASN A 108 8.60 18.82 -61.10
C ASN A 108 8.78 17.49 -60.37
N GLY A 109 8.46 17.43 -59.07
CA GLY A 109 8.71 16.24 -58.26
C GLY A 109 10.21 15.90 -58.11
N ARG A 110 11.10 16.84 -58.32
CA ARG A 110 12.53 16.68 -58.09
C ARG A 110 12.77 16.47 -56.61
N MET A 111 13.51 15.42 -56.26
CA MET A 111 13.95 15.16 -54.93
C MET A 111 15.46 15.22 -54.85
N LEU A 112 15.96 16.15 -54.07
CA LEU A 112 17.38 16.28 -53.74
C LEU A 112 17.64 15.56 -52.41
N ARG A 113 18.70 14.81 -52.34
CA ARG A 113 19.07 14.05 -51.14
C ARG A 113 20.52 14.34 -50.75
N SER A 114 20.80 14.34 -49.48
CA SER A 114 22.15 14.50 -48.92
C SER A 114 23.12 13.40 -49.33
N ASN A 115 22.63 12.19 -49.60
CA ASN A 115 23.46 11.06 -50.07
C ASN A 115 23.76 11.09 -51.56
N GLY A 116 23.33 12.10 -52.28
CA GLY A 116 23.58 12.25 -53.72
C GLY A 116 22.63 11.48 -54.65
N ASN A 117 21.78 10.62 -54.13
CA ASN A 117 20.82 9.84 -54.93
C ASN A 117 19.57 10.67 -55.24
N HIS A 118 19.72 11.66 -56.09
CA HIS A 118 18.64 12.55 -56.50
C HIS A 118 17.70 11.83 -57.46
N THR A 119 16.39 12.13 -57.37
CA THR A 119 15.37 11.54 -58.25
C THR A 119 14.44 12.60 -58.83
N TYR A 120 13.79 12.26 -59.94
CA TYR A 120 12.66 12.98 -60.51
C TYR A 120 11.37 12.17 -60.33
N ALA A 121 10.22 12.78 -60.48
CA ALA A 121 8.93 12.10 -60.43
C ALA A 121 8.79 10.95 -61.47
N SER A 122 9.59 11.02 -62.54
CA SER A 122 9.67 9.98 -63.60
C SER A 122 10.41 8.70 -63.15
N ASP A 123 11.15 8.73 -62.03
CA ASP A 123 12.08 7.68 -61.61
C ASP A 123 11.42 6.67 -60.62
N GLU A 124 10.17 6.31 -60.85
CA GLU A 124 9.35 5.43 -59.99
C GLU A 124 9.12 5.95 -58.54
N TYR A 125 9.63 7.13 -58.21
CA TYR A 125 9.49 7.75 -56.92
C TYR A 125 9.07 9.22 -57.03
N ASP A 126 7.77 9.47 -56.82
CA ASP A 126 7.28 10.84 -56.72
C ASP A 126 7.20 11.27 -55.25
N PRO A 127 8.04 12.22 -54.79
CA PRO A 127 8.02 12.72 -53.43
C PRO A 127 6.66 13.32 -53.03
N ARG A 128 5.92 13.87 -53.94
CA ARG A 128 4.62 14.57 -53.72
C ARG A 128 3.52 13.62 -53.22
N SER A 129 3.66 12.32 -53.51
CA SER A 129 2.73 11.27 -53.06
C SER A 129 3.04 10.77 -51.63
N ARG A 130 4.14 11.20 -51.04
CA ARG A 130 4.60 10.72 -49.75
C ARG A 130 4.10 11.58 -48.59
N SER A 131 3.86 10.96 -47.44
CA SER A 131 3.37 11.64 -46.22
C SER A 131 4.26 12.81 -45.79
N TRP A 132 5.58 12.63 -45.85
CA TRP A 132 6.53 13.68 -45.52
C TRP A 132 6.42 14.95 -46.39
N PHE A 133 5.85 14.81 -47.56
CA PHE A 133 5.60 15.93 -48.48
C PHE A 133 4.15 16.44 -48.39
N SER A 134 3.18 15.51 -48.39
CA SER A 134 1.75 15.87 -48.44
C SER A 134 1.24 16.49 -47.14
N ILE A 135 1.77 16.04 -45.97
CA ILE A 135 1.36 16.58 -44.67
C ILE A 135 1.74 18.08 -44.55
N PRO A 136 3.02 18.48 -44.70
CA PRO A 136 3.38 19.90 -44.63
C PRO A 136 2.76 20.74 -45.73
N LYS A 137 2.50 20.16 -46.91
CA LYS A 137 1.77 20.83 -47.97
C LYS A 137 0.34 21.21 -47.56
N THR A 138 -0.31 20.34 -46.79
CA THR A 138 -1.70 20.56 -46.36
C THR A 138 -1.76 21.46 -45.12
N SER A 139 -0.89 21.24 -44.16
CA SER A 139 -0.86 22.00 -42.89
C SER A 139 -0.22 23.38 -43.05
N LEU A 140 0.69 23.54 -44.00
CA LEU A 140 1.57 24.71 -44.19
C LEU A 140 2.39 25.03 -42.91
N LYS A 141 2.72 24.00 -42.10
CA LYS A 141 3.50 24.11 -40.88
C LYS A 141 4.64 23.09 -40.86
N ASP A 142 5.60 23.35 -39.99
CA ASP A 142 6.64 22.38 -39.69
C ASP A 142 6.04 21.20 -38.93
N GLU A 143 6.21 20.01 -39.45
CA GLU A 143 5.58 18.80 -38.95
C GLU A 143 6.62 17.81 -38.42
N VAL A 144 6.27 17.15 -37.31
CA VAL A 144 6.92 15.93 -36.88
C VAL A 144 6.12 14.77 -37.43
N LEU A 145 6.76 13.93 -38.23
CA LEU A 145 6.12 12.74 -38.77
C LEU A 145 6.21 11.64 -37.73
N GLY A 146 5.27 11.65 -36.76
CA GLY A 146 5.26 10.80 -35.58
C GLY A 146 4.98 9.32 -35.87
N GLU A 147 4.48 8.99 -37.07
CA GLU A 147 4.31 7.62 -37.51
C GLU A 147 5.61 7.11 -38.16
N PRO A 148 6.38 6.21 -37.52
CA PRO A 148 7.63 5.71 -38.05
C PRO A 148 7.41 4.74 -39.21
N TRP A 149 8.37 4.71 -40.15
CA TRP A 149 8.34 3.82 -41.30
C TRP A 149 9.70 3.16 -41.58
N ILE A 150 9.71 2.13 -42.42
CA ILE A 150 10.97 1.58 -42.95
C ILE A 150 11.43 2.44 -44.10
N GLN A 151 12.59 3.05 -43.96
CA GLN A 151 13.18 3.87 -45.01
C GLN A 151 13.64 2.98 -46.18
N THR A 152 13.26 3.38 -47.39
CA THR A 152 13.48 2.59 -48.61
C THR A 152 14.97 2.41 -48.94
N SER A 153 15.78 3.45 -48.72
CA SER A 153 17.20 3.48 -49.13
C SER A 153 18.10 2.62 -48.21
N TYR A 154 17.84 2.65 -46.90
CA TYR A 154 18.68 1.96 -45.90
C TYR A 154 17.99 0.80 -45.23
N LYS A 155 16.69 0.58 -45.48
CA LYS A 155 15.85 -0.48 -44.90
C LYS A 155 15.84 -0.51 -43.36
N ILE A 156 15.92 0.66 -42.75
CA ILE A 156 15.92 0.83 -41.29
C ILE A 156 14.66 1.57 -40.83
N PRO A 157 14.22 1.36 -39.59
CA PRO A 157 13.14 2.09 -38.99
C PRO A 157 13.52 3.55 -38.75
N VAL A 158 12.73 4.47 -39.25
CA VAL A 158 12.96 5.91 -39.12
C VAL A 158 11.68 6.66 -38.82
N PHE A 159 11.83 7.89 -38.33
CA PHE A 159 10.76 8.90 -38.34
C PHE A 159 11.32 10.23 -38.87
N GLY A 160 10.47 11.19 -39.18
CA GLY A 160 10.91 12.36 -39.91
C GLY A 160 10.42 13.69 -39.37
N PHE A 161 11.11 14.71 -39.87
CA PHE A 161 10.74 16.11 -39.70
C PHE A 161 10.61 16.73 -41.07
N SER A 162 9.61 17.58 -41.25
CA SER A 162 9.36 18.23 -42.51
C SER A 162 8.96 19.67 -42.29
N ALA A 163 9.45 20.56 -43.16
CA ALA A 163 9.07 21.97 -43.19
C ALA A 163 8.66 22.38 -44.60
N PRO A 164 7.53 23.09 -44.79
CA PRO A 164 7.09 23.53 -46.07
C PRO A 164 7.97 24.65 -46.59
N LEU A 165 8.26 24.61 -47.87
CA LEU A 165 8.90 25.71 -48.60
C LEU A 165 7.80 26.61 -49.16
N ILE A 166 7.70 27.81 -48.61
CA ILE A 166 6.70 28.79 -49.04
C ILE A 166 7.42 30.02 -49.59
N MET A 167 7.35 30.21 -50.87
CA MET A 167 7.96 31.35 -51.58
C MET A 167 6.87 32.30 -52.05
N ASN A 168 6.92 33.56 -51.64
CA ASN A 168 5.93 34.58 -51.99
C ASN A 168 4.47 34.14 -51.72
N GLY A 169 4.24 33.44 -50.57
CA GLY A 169 2.92 32.92 -50.20
C GLY A 169 2.46 31.67 -50.98
N LYS A 170 3.30 31.15 -51.88
CA LYS A 170 3.00 29.94 -52.64
C LYS A 170 3.85 28.76 -52.12
N PHE A 171 3.22 27.63 -51.93
CA PHE A 171 3.92 26.39 -51.63
C PHE A 171 4.75 25.94 -52.84
N VAL A 172 6.04 25.69 -52.65
CA VAL A 172 6.98 25.31 -53.71
C VAL A 172 7.70 23.98 -53.41
N GLY A 173 7.56 23.42 -52.22
CA GLY A 173 8.18 22.15 -51.88
C GLY A 173 8.21 21.89 -50.37
N VAL A 174 8.98 20.92 -50.00
CA VAL A 174 9.20 20.52 -48.59
C VAL A 174 10.66 20.19 -48.37
N ALA A 175 11.22 20.71 -47.31
CA ALA A 175 12.48 20.26 -46.75
C ALA A 175 12.17 19.21 -45.64
N SER A 176 12.88 18.10 -45.65
CA SER A 176 12.65 17.03 -44.72
C SER A 176 13.93 16.29 -44.36
N ALA A 177 13.92 15.62 -43.20
CA ALA A 177 14.98 14.71 -42.86
C ALA A 177 14.45 13.57 -41.95
N ASP A 178 15.13 12.46 -42.07
CA ASP A 178 14.81 11.22 -41.36
C ASP A 178 15.85 10.91 -40.29
N ILE A 179 15.39 10.41 -39.15
CA ILE A 179 16.24 9.92 -38.06
C ILE A 179 15.94 8.44 -37.80
N ALA A 180 16.98 7.62 -37.61
CA ALA A 180 16.81 6.24 -37.26
C ALA A 180 16.24 6.09 -35.85
N LEU A 181 15.24 5.23 -35.67
CA LEU A 181 14.68 4.93 -34.34
C LEU A 181 15.76 4.47 -33.36
N LYS A 182 16.77 3.75 -33.84
CA LYS A 182 17.92 3.32 -33.03
C LYS A 182 18.71 4.49 -32.44
N SER A 183 18.86 5.59 -33.20
CA SER A 183 19.55 6.80 -32.69
C SER A 183 18.72 7.48 -31.61
N LEU A 184 17.42 7.59 -31.79
CA LEU A 184 16.50 8.07 -30.76
C LEU A 184 16.53 7.17 -29.52
N ASN A 185 16.43 5.85 -29.71
CA ASN A 185 16.48 4.87 -28.63
C ASN A 185 17.76 5.03 -27.81
N LYS A 186 18.91 5.13 -28.48
CA LYS A 186 20.20 5.37 -27.84
C LYS A 186 20.21 6.70 -27.07
N TYR A 187 19.67 7.77 -27.67
CA TYR A 187 19.58 9.08 -27.00
C TYR A 187 18.79 9.01 -25.69
N ILE A 188 17.65 8.32 -25.70
CA ILE A 188 16.82 8.13 -24.50
C ILE A 188 17.57 7.35 -23.43
N HIS A 189 18.14 6.20 -23.80
CA HIS A 189 18.78 5.28 -22.84
C HIS A 189 20.19 5.73 -22.40
N THR A 190 20.79 6.73 -23.04
CA THR A 190 22.08 7.31 -22.64
C THR A 190 21.99 8.68 -22.01
N ALA A 191 20.79 9.26 -21.93
CA ALA A 191 20.58 10.57 -21.33
C ALA A 191 20.89 10.54 -19.83
N LYS A 192 21.93 11.28 -19.40
CA LYS A 192 22.34 11.40 -17.98
C LYS A 192 21.26 12.02 -17.07
N SER A 193 20.22 12.61 -17.63
CA SER A 193 19.08 13.15 -16.89
C SER A 193 18.10 12.06 -16.42
N ILE A 194 18.25 10.84 -16.91
CA ILE A 194 17.47 9.68 -16.52
C ILE A 194 18.37 8.85 -15.59
N GLU A 195 17.98 8.68 -14.33
CA GLU A 195 18.71 7.82 -13.39
C GLU A 195 18.90 6.40 -13.97
N GLU A 196 20.02 5.77 -13.69
CA GLU A 196 20.46 4.51 -14.27
C GLU A 196 19.41 3.39 -14.28
N ASN A 197 18.50 3.40 -13.29
CA ASN A 197 17.38 2.44 -13.18
C ASN A 197 16.10 2.88 -13.90
N MET A 198 16.07 4.05 -14.51
CA MET A 198 14.87 4.57 -15.19
C MET A 198 14.72 4.04 -16.62
N ALA A 199 15.83 3.78 -17.29
CA ALA A 199 15.84 3.38 -18.70
C ALA A 199 15.23 1.97 -18.93
N GLU A 200 15.31 1.08 -17.95
CA GLU A 200 14.83 -0.30 -18.10
C GLU A 200 13.31 -0.44 -18.19
N ASN A 201 12.59 0.51 -17.62
CA ASN A 201 11.14 0.42 -17.44
C ASN A 201 10.35 1.39 -18.32
N VAL A 202 10.99 1.98 -19.33
CA VAL A 202 10.38 2.97 -20.21
C VAL A 202 10.23 2.42 -21.62
N ILE A 203 9.03 2.55 -22.18
CA ILE A 203 8.73 2.23 -23.57
C ILE A 203 7.98 3.37 -24.23
N ILE A 204 8.18 3.54 -25.54
CA ILE A 204 7.41 4.48 -26.36
C ILE A 204 6.75 3.72 -27.49
N LEU A 205 5.46 3.96 -27.65
CA LEU A 205 4.67 3.38 -28.74
C LEU A 205 4.19 4.46 -29.70
N ASP A 206 4.06 4.10 -30.96
CA ASP A 206 3.34 4.91 -31.94
C ASP A 206 1.80 4.69 -31.84
N SER A 207 1.04 5.41 -32.63
CA SER A 207 -0.42 5.31 -32.71
C SER A 207 -0.96 3.93 -33.11
N LYS A 208 -0.09 3.05 -33.62
CA LYS A 208 -0.41 1.66 -33.97
C LYS A 208 0.06 0.64 -32.95
N GLY A 209 0.61 1.10 -31.82
CA GLY A 209 1.15 0.24 -30.77
C GLY A 209 2.49 -0.41 -31.13
N ARG A 210 3.24 0.16 -32.10
CA ARG A 210 4.58 -0.32 -32.44
C ARG A 210 5.62 0.41 -31.59
N TYR A 211 6.66 -0.29 -31.19
CA TYR A 211 7.71 0.29 -30.37
C TYR A 211 8.54 1.31 -31.14
N VAL A 212 8.52 2.54 -30.68
CA VAL A 212 9.41 3.63 -31.10
C VAL A 212 10.69 3.63 -30.26
N SER A 213 10.57 3.29 -28.96
CA SER A 213 11.69 3.03 -28.09
C SER A 213 11.41 1.81 -27.19
N HIS A 214 12.41 0.96 -27.04
CA HIS A 214 12.39 -0.21 -26.20
C HIS A 214 13.83 -0.61 -25.83
N ILE A 215 14.06 -1.18 -24.62
CA ILE A 215 15.37 -1.62 -24.18
C ILE A 215 15.98 -2.68 -25.13
N ASN A 216 15.16 -3.58 -25.64
CA ASN A 216 15.54 -4.48 -26.73
C ASN A 216 15.32 -3.79 -28.08
N GLU A 217 16.42 -3.40 -28.74
CA GLU A 217 16.39 -2.72 -30.05
C GLU A 217 15.74 -3.55 -31.17
N GLU A 218 15.72 -4.89 -31.05
CA GLU A 218 15.08 -5.76 -32.04
C GLU A 218 13.56 -5.57 -32.11
N LYS A 219 12.97 -5.03 -31.05
CA LYS A 219 11.54 -4.72 -31.01
C LYS A 219 11.17 -3.41 -31.74
N LEU A 220 12.14 -2.59 -32.15
CA LEU A 220 11.85 -1.32 -32.80
C LEU A 220 10.99 -1.52 -34.05
N LEU A 221 9.91 -0.75 -34.13
CA LEU A 221 8.89 -0.79 -35.18
C LEU A 221 8.10 -2.12 -35.24
N THR A 222 8.23 -2.99 -34.24
CA THR A 222 7.38 -4.16 -34.07
C THR A 222 6.31 -3.89 -33.03
N SER A 223 5.30 -4.72 -32.97
CA SER A 223 4.29 -4.75 -31.91
C SER A 223 4.14 -6.17 -31.38
N ASP A 224 3.81 -6.29 -30.12
CA ASP A 224 3.49 -7.55 -29.46
C ASP A 224 2.19 -7.43 -28.65
N ASP A 225 1.77 -8.51 -28.01
CA ASP A 225 0.55 -8.54 -27.20
C ASP A 225 0.58 -7.49 -26.08
N MET A 226 1.75 -7.24 -25.50
CA MET A 226 1.92 -6.24 -24.45
C MET A 226 1.68 -4.83 -24.98
N SER A 227 2.31 -4.45 -26.07
CA SER A 227 2.19 -3.11 -26.66
C SER A 227 0.76 -2.83 -27.15
N GLN A 228 0.08 -3.85 -27.69
CA GLN A 228 -1.30 -3.72 -28.14
C GLN A 228 -2.28 -3.60 -26.96
N LYS A 229 -2.06 -4.33 -25.88
CA LYS A 229 -2.83 -4.16 -24.65
C LYS A 229 -2.65 -2.76 -24.06
N ILE A 230 -1.43 -2.27 -23.97
CA ILE A 230 -1.15 -0.91 -23.50
C ILE A 230 -1.93 0.11 -24.33
N LEU A 231 -1.87 0.00 -25.65
CA LEU A 231 -2.60 0.88 -26.56
C LEU A 231 -4.12 0.79 -26.34
N SER A 232 -4.65 -0.41 -26.12
CA SER A 232 -6.08 -0.63 -25.88
C SER A 232 -6.57 0.00 -24.57
N TYR A 233 -5.82 -0.14 -23.50
CA TYR A 233 -6.12 0.49 -22.20
C TYR A 233 -6.06 2.00 -22.30
N PHE A 234 -5.07 2.54 -23.00
CA PHE A 234 -4.97 3.97 -23.21
C PHE A 234 -6.16 4.54 -24.00
N ASN A 235 -6.58 3.86 -25.06
CA ASN A 235 -7.73 4.27 -25.86
C ASN A 235 -9.05 4.22 -25.05
N SER A 236 -9.10 3.51 -23.91
CA SER A 236 -10.21 3.53 -22.96
C SER A 236 -10.16 4.68 -21.95
N GLN A 237 -9.25 5.64 -22.12
CA GLN A 237 -8.99 6.79 -21.22
C GLN A 237 -8.43 6.41 -19.85
N GLU A 238 -7.75 5.29 -19.75
CA GLU A 238 -7.06 4.87 -18.55
C GLU A 238 -5.59 5.32 -18.62
N GLU A 239 -5.20 6.31 -17.82
CA GLU A 239 -3.79 6.77 -17.73
C GLU A 239 -2.92 5.82 -16.90
N HIS A 240 -3.53 5.09 -15.96
CA HIS A 240 -2.88 4.09 -15.12
C HIS A 240 -3.62 2.78 -15.18
N PHE A 241 -2.93 1.69 -15.45
CA PHE A 241 -3.54 0.37 -15.56
C PHE A 241 -2.61 -0.75 -15.10
N ILE A 242 -3.20 -1.88 -14.75
CA ILE A 242 -2.45 -3.09 -14.40
C ILE A 242 -2.40 -4.00 -15.63
N LEU A 243 -1.20 -4.31 -16.07
CA LEU A 243 -0.95 -5.18 -17.20
C LEU A 243 -0.18 -6.44 -16.75
N ASN A 244 -0.82 -7.61 -16.76
CA ASN A 244 -0.19 -8.89 -16.38
C ASN A 244 0.56 -8.87 -15.03
N SER A 245 0.07 -8.15 -14.05
CA SER A 245 0.69 -7.86 -12.74
C SER A 245 1.70 -6.70 -12.73
N ASP A 246 1.95 -6.02 -13.83
CA ASP A 246 2.79 -4.82 -13.85
C ASP A 246 1.92 -3.57 -13.84
N ILE A 247 2.44 -2.50 -13.26
CA ILE A 247 1.76 -1.22 -13.23
C ILE A 247 2.31 -0.36 -14.34
N ALA A 248 1.45 0.00 -15.27
CA ALA A 248 1.79 0.86 -16.40
C ALA A 248 1.14 2.24 -16.23
N THR A 249 1.94 3.29 -16.46
CA THR A 249 1.49 4.67 -16.51
C THR A 249 1.92 5.26 -17.84
N CYS A 250 0.99 5.88 -18.55
CA CYS A 250 1.23 6.37 -19.90
C CYS A 250 0.70 7.79 -20.11
N LYS A 251 1.35 8.53 -21.06
CA LYS A 251 0.92 9.86 -21.50
C LYS A 251 1.21 10.04 -22.98
N ILE A 252 0.36 10.77 -23.70
CA ILE A 252 0.61 11.15 -25.09
C ILE A 252 1.55 12.35 -25.16
N HIS A 253 2.59 12.25 -25.96
CA HIS A 253 3.42 13.38 -26.32
C HIS A 253 2.72 14.24 -27.40
N ALA A 254 2.52 15.51 -27.09
CA ALA A 254 1.67 16.39 -27.89
C ALA A 254 2.14 16.56 -29.35
N GLN A 255 3.45 16.68 -29.59
CA GLN A 255 3.99 16.94 -30.92
C GLN A 255 4.08 15.68 -31.80
N THR A 256 4.43 14.54 -31.22
CA THR A 256 4.65 13.30 -31.98
C THR A 256 3.46 12.36 -31.96
N GLN A 257 2.52 12.59 -31.06
CA GLN A 257 1.37 11.71 -30.78
C GLN A 257 1.81 10.30 -30.33
N TRP A 258 3.02 10.18 -29.80
CA TRP A 258 3.54 8.93 -29.26
C TRP A 258 3.07 8.72 -27.84
N LEU A 259 2.84 7.47 -27.49
CA LEU A 259 2.46 7.04 -26.16
C LEU A 259 3.73 6.73 -25.36
N LEU A 260 3.99 7.56 -24.36
CA LEU A 260 5.12 7.42 -23.45
C LEU A 260 4.68 6.65 -22.23
N CYS A 261 5.28 5.50 -21.96
CA CYS A 261 4.88 4.64 -20.86
C CYS A 261 6.05 4.30 -19.95
N SER A 262 5.78 4.27 -18.65
CA SER A 262 6.62 3.66 -17.61
C SER A 262 5.92 2.43 -17.07
N ILE A 263 6.64 1.32 -16.94
CA ILE A 263 6.12 0.04 -16.47
C ILE A 263 6.94 -0.39 -15.27
N ILE A 264 6.27 -0.70 -14.16
CA ILE A 264 6.92 -1.19 -12.93
C ILE A 264 6.29 -2.54 -12.57
N PRO A 265 7.10 -3.58 -12.31
CA PRO A 265 6.61 -4.84 -11.80
C PRO A 265 5.92 -4.65 -10.44
N GLN A 266 4.71 -5.17 -10.29
CA GLN A 266 3.98 -5.13 -9.02
C GLN A 266 4.78 -5.78 -7.88
N GLU A 267 5.57 -6.79 -8.21
CA GLU A 267 6.46 -7.47 -7.27
C GLU A 267 7.46 -6.50 -6.63
N SER A 268 7.97 -5.54 -7.38
CA SER A 268 8.87 -4.48 -6.86
C SER A 268 8.18 -3.65 -5.77
N ILE A 269 6.91 -3.32 -5.94
CA ILE A 269 6.12 -2.59 -4.94
C ILE A 269 5.89 -3.47 -3.71
N ILE A 270 5.52 -4.73 -3.92
CA ILE A 270 5.29 -5.69 -2.83
C ILE A 270 6.56 -5.86 -1.99
N ASN A 271 7.72 -6.02 -2.63
CA ASN A 271 9.00 -6.16 -1.95
C ASN A 271 9.34 -4.91 -1.14
N LYS A 272 9.17 -3.71 -1.70
CA LYS A 272 9.35 -2.44 -0.97
C LYS A 272 8.41 -2.31 0.23
N VAL A 273 7.15 -2.72 0.08
CA VAL A 273 6.17 -2.74 1.19
C VAL A 273 6.60 -3.71 2.27
N TYR A 274 7.07 -4.90 1.88
CA TYR A 274 7.55 -5.92 2.80
C TYR A 274 8.77 -5.42 3.58
N ASP A 275 9.79 -4.93 2.89
CA ASP A 275 11.03 -4.44 3.50
C ASP A 275 10.76 -3.28 4.47
N ASN A 276 9.88 -2.36 4.10
CA ASN A 276 9.52 -1.23 4.94
C ASN A 276 8.69 -1.62 6.17
N ASN A 277 7.87 -2.66 6.07
CA ASN A 277 7.02 -3.12 7.17
C ASN A 277 7.71 -4.14 8.09
N MET A 278 8.73 -4.85 7.64
CA MET A 278 9.41 -5.88 8.45
C MET A 278 9.92 -5.37 9.81
N PRO A 279 10.58 -4.21 9.89
CA PRO A 279 11.00 -3.65 11.18
C PRO A 279 9.81 -3.35 12.10
N ILE A 280 8.71 -2.85 11.53
CA ILE A 280 7.50 -2.50 12.27
C ILE A 280 6.83 -3.77 12.78
N PHE A 281 6.70 -4.80 11.95
CA PHE A 281 6.11 -6.09 12.36
C PHE A 281 6.93 -6.78 13.44
N THR A 282 8.26 -6.77 13.33
CA THR A 282 9.13 -7.32 14.37
C THR A 282 8.96 -6.57 15.69
N MET A 283 8.87 -5.23 15.65
CA MET A 283 8.60 -4.41 16.82
C MET A 283 7.21 -4.69 17.42
N LEU A 284 6.17 -4.81 16.59
CA LEU A 284 4.82 -5.16 17.03
C LEU A 284 4.77 -6.53 17.72
N ILE A 285 5.47 -7.54 17.18
CA ILE A 285 5.55 -8.88 17.77
C ILE A 285 6.25 -8.83 19.15
N ILE A 286 7.37 -8.12 19.23
CA ILE A 286 8.11 -7.95 20.49
C ILE A 286 7.22 -7.26 21.53
N PHE A 287 6.55 -6.17 21.13
CA PHE A 287 5.69 -5.41 22.03
C PHE A 287 4.44 -6.19 22.45
N ALA A 288 3.80 -6.92 21.52
CA ALA A 288 2.68 -7.79 21.82
C ALA A 288 3.08 -8.89 22.83
N THR A 289 4.25 -9.51 22.61
CA THR A 289 4.78 -10.54 23.50
C THR A 289 5.06 -9.95 24.89
N PHE A 290 5.70 -8.79 24.95
CA PHE A 290 5.95 -8.06 26.19
C PHE A 290 4.63 -7.75 26.92
N LEU A 291 3.63 -7.24 26.21
CA LEU A 291 2.32 -6.89 26.77
C LEU A 291 1.58 -8.12 27.30
N ILE A 292 1.61 -9.23 26.57
CA ILE A 292 1.00 -10.50 27.00
C ILE A 292 1.67 -10.99 28.30
N VAL A 293 3.01 -10.97 28.36
CA VAL A 293 3.75 -11.39 29.56
C VAL A 293 3.46 -10.44 30.72
N ALA A 294 3.48 -9.14 30.48
CA ALA A 294 3.18 -8.14 31.51
C ALA A 294 1.74 -8.29 32.06
N LEU A 295 0.76 -8.45 31.17
CA LEU A 295 -0.64 -8.69 31.56
C LEU A 295 -0.80 -10.01 32.32
N TYR A 296 -0.12 -11.07 31.87
CA TYR A 296 -0.14 -12.35 32.59
C TYR A 296 0.42 -12.21 34.01
N LEU A 297 1.57 -11.55 34.17
CA LEU A 297 2.18 -11.31 35.48
C LEU A 297 1.31 -10.41 36.34
N LEU A 298 0.74 -9.35 35.76
CA LEU A 298 -0.17 -8.44 36.43
C LEU A 298 -1.43 -9.17 36.92
N LEU A 299 -2.09 -9.91 36.04
CA LEU A 299 -3.28 -10.70 36.38
C LEU A 299 -2.98 -11.75 37.46
N ARG A 300 -1.83 -12.43 37.34
CA ARG A 300 -1.38 -13.39 38.36
C ARG A 300 -1.13 -12.71 39.69
N TYR A 301 -0.56 -11.51 39.71
CA TYR A 301 -0.35 -10.73 40.91
C TYR A 301 -1.67 -10.26 41.52
N LEU A 302 -2.54 -9.64 40.73
CA LEU A 302 -3.83 -9.10 41.16
C LEU A 302 -4.82 -10.19 41.64
N LEU A 303 -4.80 -11.36 41.02
CA LEU A 303 -5.73 -12.45 41.35
C LEU A 303 -5.17 -13.44 42.41
N ARG A 304 -3.90 -13.26 42.83
CA ARG A 304 -3.29 -14.08 43.84
C ARG A 304 -4.06 -14.07 45.20
N PRO A 305 -4.59 -12.92 45.65
CA PRO A 305 -5.39 -12.86 46.89
C PRO A 305 -6.63 -13.77 46.88
N ILE A 306 -7.31 -13.88 45.69
CA ILE A 306 -8.48 -14.76 45.54
C ILE A 306 -8.13 -16.23 45.87
N GLY A 307 -6.93 -16.67 45.40
CA GLY A 307 -6.42 -18.01 45.69
C GLY A 307 -6.21 -18.24 47.21
N LEU A 308 -5.67 -17.25 47.91
CA LEU A 308 -5.44 -17.31 49.36
C LEU A 308 -6.77 -17.32 50.14
N ILE A 309 -7.71 -16.45 49.75
CA ILE A 309 -9.05 -16.40 50.35
C ILE A 309 -9.77 -17.75 50.15
N LYS A 310 -9.67 -18.34 48.95
CA LYS A 310 -10.24 -19.65 48.63
C LYS A 310 -9.66 -20.73 49.55
N VAL A 311 -8.33 -20.79 49.70
CA VAL A 311 -7.68 -21.78 50.57
C VAL A 311 -8.11 -21.58 52.01
N TYR A 312 -8.11 -20.33 52.45
CA TYR A 312 -8.54 -19.99 53.83
C TYR A 312 -10.00 -20.36 54.08
N LEU A 313 -10.88 -20.07 53.16
CA LEU A 313 -12.29 -20.49 53.25
C LEU A 313 -12.43 -22.02 53.29
N LEU A 314 -11.61 -22.74 52.51
CA LEU A 314 -11.60 -24.19 52.57
C LEU A 314 -11.06 -24.74 53.93
N GLU A 315 -10.03 -24.10 54.48
CA GLU A 315 -9.52 -24.43 55.83
C GLU A 315 -10.56 -24.08 56.90
N PHE A 316 -11.22 -22.91 56.76
CA PHE A 316 -12.32 -22.52 57.65
C PHE A 316 -13.51 -23.49 57.56
N PHE A 317 -13.90 -23.92 56.37
CA PHE A 317 -14.93 -24.94 56.19
C PHE A 317 -14.49 -26.31 56.73
N ALA A 318 -13.18 -26.62 56.63
CA ALA A 318 -12.63 -27.82 57.23
C ALA A 318 -12.67 -27.75 58.78
N PHE A 319 -12.40 -26.57 59.37
CA PHE A 319 -12.55 -26.28 60.79
C PHE A 319 -14.02 -26.38 61.21
N LEU A 320 -14.93 -25.74 60.48
CA LEU A 320 -16.37 -25.84 60.75
C LEU A 320 -16.87 -27.28 60.62
N ASN A 321 -16.23 -28.09 59.80
CA ASN A 321 -16.52 -29.52 59.64
C ASN A 321 -15.77 -30.41 60.63
N HIS A 322 -15.15 -29.81 61.65
CA HIS A 322 -14.39 -30.53 62.73
C HIS A 322 -13.21 -31.40 62.21
N LYS A 323 -12.74 -31.10 60.95
CA LYS A 323 -11.57 -31.77 60.38
C LYS A 323 -10.26 -31.18 60.90
N ASN A 324 -10.25 -29.90 61.26
CA ASN A 324 -9.11 -29.19 61.86
C ASN A 324 -9.52 -28.63 63.22
N LYS A 325 -8.57 -28.62 64.17
CA LYS A 325 -8.80 -28.10 65.54
C LYS A 325 -8.64 -26.58 65.63
N GLU A 326 -7.93 -25.94 64.69
CA GLU A 326 -7.66 -24.50 64.66
C GLU A 326 -7.54 -24.05 63.24
N THR A 327 -7.93 -22.77 62.97
CA THR A 327 -7.68 -22.06 61.72
C THR A 327 -6.63 -21.00 61.98
N LYS A 328 -5.68 -20.85 61.05
CA LYS A 328 -4.69 -19.78 61.11
C LYS A 328 -5.34 -18.45 60.70
N PRO A 329 -4.94 -17.30 61.28
CA PRO A 329 -5.52 -16.01 60.85
C PRO A 329 -5.17 -15.72 59.39
N LEU A 330 -6.17 -15.22 58.64
CA LEU A 330 -5.97 -14.77 57.28
C LEU A 330 -5.31 -13.38 57.30
N VAL A 331 -4.02 -13.34 56.99
CA VAL A 331 -3.28 -12.09 56.89
C VAL A 331 -3.00 -11.83 55.41
N LEU A 332 -3.84 -10.99 54.82
CA LEU A 332 -3.57 -10.41 53.50
C LEU A 332 -2.98 -9.01 53.68
N ARG A 333 -1.82 -8.74 53.04
CA ARG A 333 -1.18 -7.43 52.99
C ARG A 333 -1.43 -6.80 51.62
N SER A 334 -2.69 -6.64 51.29
CA SER A 334 -3.13 -5.94 50.11
C SER A 334 -3.72 -4.60 50.56
N LYS A 335 -3.67 -3.53 49.75
CA LYS A 335 -4.28 -2.23 50.08
C LYS A 335 -5.54 -2.00 49.22
N ASP A 336 -6.21 -3.09 48.89
CA ASP A 336 -7.35 -3.12 48.00
C ASP A 336 -8.56 -3.80 48.67
N GLU A 337 -9.63 -3.95 47.96
CA GLU A 337 -10.89 -4.57 48.39
C GLU A 337 -10.68 -6.02 48.88
N PHE A 338 -9.60 -6.68 48.47
CA PHE A 338 -9.28 -8.01 48.93
C PHE A 338 -8.76 -8.01 50.37
N GLN A 339 -8.07 -6.96 50.82
CA GLN A 339 -7.69 -6.80 52.21
C GLN A 339 -8.94 -6.58 53.07
N GLU A 340 -9.83 -5.69 52.69
CA GLU A 340 -11.08 -5.44 53.39
C GLU A 340 -11.92 -6.73 53.52
N MET A 341 -12.03 -7.47 52.41
CA MET A 341 -12.72 -8.76 52.39
C MET A 341 -12.03 -9.79 53.29
N ALA A 342 -10.68 -9.85 53.31
CA ALA A 342 -9.93 -10.75 54.17
C ALA A 342 -10.04 -10.37 55.64
N GLU A 343 -10.04 -9.07 55.97
CA GLU A 343 -10.22 -8.58 57.35
C GLU A 343 -11.63 -8.89 57.85
N VAL A 344 -12.66 -8.65 57.06
CA VAL A 344 -14.04 -8.98 57.38
C VAL A 344 -14.21 -10.50 57.58
N ILE A 345 -13.65 -11.31 56.67
CA ILE A 345 -13.69 -12.76 56.80
C ILE A 345 -12.86 -13.21 58.01
N GLY A 346 -11.67 -12.65 58.23
CA GLY A 346 -10.77 -13.00 59.34
C GLY A 346 -11.39 -12.67 60.70
N GLN A 347 -11.95 -11.47 60.84
CA GLN A 347 -12.65 -11.06 62.08
C GLN A 347 -13.88 -11.93 62.35
N ASN A 348 -14.63 -12.29 61.32
CA ASN A 348 -15.77 -13.18 61.50
C ASN A 348 -15.34 -14.59 61.88
N VAL A 349 -14.25 -15.11 61.25
CA VAL A 349 -13.68 -16.43 61.61
C VAL A 349 -13.14 -16.44 63.03
N GLU A 350 -12.38 -15.39 63.44
CA GLU A 350 -11.82 -15.26 64.79
C GLU A 350 -12.94 -15.13 65.83
N SER A 351 -13.99 -14.34 65.52
CA SER A 351 -15.18 -14.21 66.33
C SER A 351 -15.87 -15.56 66.52
N VAL A 352 -16.08 -16.29 65.41
CA VAL A 352 -16.70 -17.61 65.44
C VAL A 352 -15.82 -18.62 66.20
N GLN A 353 -14.49 -18.57 65.99
CA GLN A 353 -13.55 -19.43 66.66
C GLN A 353 -13.51 -19.18 68.21
N LYS A 354 -13.50 -17.89 68.58
CA LYS A 354 -13.59 -17.45 69.96
C LYS A 354 -14.89 -17.88 70.62
N ASN A 355 -16.00 -17.75 69.89
CA ASN A 355 -17.31 -18.19 70.41
C ASN A 355 -17.36 -19.71 70.51
N ILE A 356 -16.82 -20.45 69.53
CA ILE A 356 -16.73 -21.94 69.62
C ILE A 356 -15.81 -22.42 70.77
N LEU A 357 -14.66 -21.74 71.02
CA LEU A 357 -13.77 -22.05 72.11
C LEU A 357 -14.46 -21.74 73.47
N GLN A 358 -15.20 -20.63 73.54
CA GLN A 358 -16.02 -20.26 74.67
C GLN A 358 -17.16 -21.25 74.92
N ASP A 359 -17.81 -21.68 73.80
CA ASP A 359 -18.87 -22.68 73.82
C ASP A 359 -18.34 -24.06 74.14
N ASN A 360 -17.10 -24.44 73.70
CA ASN A 360 -16.50 -25.73 74.06
C ASN A 360 -16.26 -25.88 75.55
N HIS A 361 -15.95 -24.78 76.26
CA HIS A 361 -15.87 -24.81 77.75
C HIS A 361 -17.24 -24.97 78.40
N SER A 362 -18.28 -24.41 77.78
CA SER A 362 -19.66 -24.58 78.22
C SER A 362 -20.27 -25.91 77.74
N LEU A 363 -19.78 -26.42 76.60
CA LEU A 363 -20.26 -27.66 76.00
C LEU A 363 -19.76 -28.96 76.65
N GLU A 364 -18.74 -28.88 77.49
CA GLU A 364 -18.40 -30.03 78.30
C GLU A 364 -19.55 -30.42 79.29
N ALA A 365 -20.39 -29.42 79.68
CA ALA A 365 -21.66 -29.62 80.36
C ALA A 365 -22.80 -30.06 79.39
N PHE A 366 -22.78 -29.57 78.15
CA PHE A 366 -23.73 -29.95 77.11
C PHE A 366 -23.40 -31.26 76.40
N SER A 367 -22.15 -31.72 76.47
CA SER A 367 -21.69 -32.96 75.85
C SER A 367 -22.56 -34.16 76.23
N LYS A 368 -23.03 -34.16 77.48
CA LYS A 368 -23.97 -35.17 77.95
C LYS A 368 -25.36 -35.04 77.35
N ALA A 369 -25.83 -33.83 77.07
CA ALA A 369 -27.10 -33.63 76.40
C ALA A 369 -26.97 -33.89 74.89
N VAL A 370 -25.84 -33.48 74.25
CA VAL A 370 -25.53 -33.71 72.85
C VAL A 370 -25.29 -35.22 72.56
N GLU A 371 -24.81 -36.01 73.58
CA GLU A 371 -24.69 -37.45 73.40
C GLU A 371 -26.06 -38.13 73.28
N GLN A 372 -27.12 -37.50 73.80
CA GLN A 372 -28.50 -37.89 73.59
C GLN A 372 -29.03 -37.35 72.19
N ILE A 373 -28.63 -36.15 71.82
CA ILE A 373 -28.94 -35.57 70.47
C ILE A 373 -28.20 -36.38 69.43
N LYS A 374 -26.99 -36.83 69.65
CA LYS A 374 -26.21 -37.73 68.77
C LYS A 374 -26.92 -39.05 68.52
N ARG A 375 -27.87 -39.44 69.41
CA ARG A 375 -28.73 -40.61 69.25
C ARG A 375 -30.04 -40.37 68.54
N GLY A 376 -30.19 -39.14 67.94
CA GLY A 376 -31.36 -38.84 67.09
C GLY A 376 -32.59 -38.34 67.87
N TYR A 377 -32.50 -38.05 69.16
CA TYR A 377 -33.58 -37.48 69.94
C TYR A 377 -33.58 -35.93 69.79
N LEU A 378 -34.12 -35.44 68.80
CA LEU A 378 -34.24 -33.99 68.48
C LEU A 378 -35.34 -33.25 69.28
N HIS A 379 -36.02 -33.93 70.26
CA HIS A 379 -37.08 -33.33 71.05
C HIS A 379 -36.64 -33.04 72.50
N LEU A 380 -35.34 -33.05 72.83
CA LEU A 380 -34.80 -32.65 74.08
C LEU A 380 -34.79 -31.13 74.20
N GLN A 381 -35.64 -30.60 75.07
CA GLN A 381 -35.47 -29.24 75.56
C GLN A 381 -34.19 -29.17 76.34
N ILE A 382 -33.27 -28.37 75.91
CA ILE A 382 -32.02 -28.10 76.58
C ILE A 382 -32.37 -27.25 77.85
N THR A 383 -32.66 -27.89 78.93
CA THR A 383 -32.76 -27.26 80.26
C THR A 383 -31.36 -27.27 80.85
N SER A 384 -30.64 -26.15 80.74
CA SER A 384 -29.37 -26.00 81.35
C SER A 384 -29.49 -25.25 82.66
N ASN A 385 -28.80 -25.72 83.72
CA ASN A 385 -28.52 -24.96 84.90
C ASN A 385 -27.23 -24.16 84.77
N ALA A 386 -27.04 -23.58 83.60
CA ALA A 386 -25.87 -22.77 83.28
C ALA A 386 -25.89 -21.50 84.12
N HIS A 387 -24.67 -21.06 84.52
CA HIS A 387 -24.50 -19.87 85.35
C HIS A 387 -24.93 -18.57 84.70
N ASN A 388 -25.18 -18.59 83.41
CA ASN A 388 -25.68 -17.50 82.67
C ASN A 388 -27.14 -17.77 82.18
N PRO A 389 -28.14 -17.04 82.74
CA PRO A 389 -29.55 -17.25 82.33
C PRO A 389 -29.79 -17.06 80.80
N GLN A 390 -28.84 -16.42 80.09
CA GLN A 390 -28.91 -16.26 78.65
C GLN A 390 -28.63 -17.57 77.88
N ILE A 391 -28.07 -18.63 78.57
CA ILE A 391 -27.81 -19.90 77.90
C ILE A 391 -29.10 -20.67 77.64
N ASN A 392 -30.11 -20.51 78.50
CA ASN A 392 -31.43 -21.10 78.25
C ASN A 392 -32.14 -20.38 77.11
N GLN A 393 -32.02 -19.04 77.05
CA GLN A 393 -32.46 -18.25 75.90
C GLN A 393 -31.60 -18.56 74.71
N LEU A 394 -30.33 -18.91 74.90
CA LEU A 394 -29.43 -19.24 73.75
C LEU A 394 -29.81 -20.61 73.15
N GLY A 395 -30.34 -21.56 73.92
CA GLY A 395 -30.83 -22.82 73.39
C GLY A 395 -32.08 -22.63 72.51
N ASP A 396 -33.01 -21.80 72.97
CA ASP A 396 -34.19 -21.47 72.22
C ASP A 396 -33.83 -20.55 70.96
N LEU A 397 -32.95 -19.57 71.25
CA LEU A 397 -32.40 -18.71 70.15
C LEU A 397 -31.54 -19.48 69.17
N LEU A 398 -30.77 -20.52 69.69
CA LEU A 398 -29.95 -21.37 68.83
C LEU A 398 -30.80 -22.24 67.89
N ASN A 399 -31.93 -22.77 68.41
CA ASN A 399 -32.86 -23.53 67.61
C ASN A 399 -33.56 -22.60 66.55
N GLU A 400 -33.98 -21.41 67.01
CA GLU A 400 -34.56 -20.41 66.14
C GLU A 400 -33.54 -19.81 65.19
N MET A 401 -32.30 -19.57 65.67
CA MET A 401 -31.18 -19.10 64.85
C MET A 401 -30.73 -20.16 63.85
N LEU A 402 -30.65 -21.44 64.25
CA LEU A 402 -30.32 -22.55 63.36
C LEU A 402 -31.38 -22.71 62.25
N HIS A 403 -32.64 -22.59 62.63
CA HIS A 403 -33.71 -22.65 61.65
C HIS A 403 -33.69 -21.44 60.69
N SER A 404 -33.49 -20.22 61.26
CA SER A 404 -33.34 -19.00 60.47
C SER A 404 -32.10 -18.99 59.59
N LEU A 405 -30.95 -19.42 60.15
CA LEU A 405 -29.71 -19.52 59.40
C LEU A 405 -29.80 -20.52 58.25
N ASN A 406 -30.41 -21.71 58.52
CA ASN A 406 -30.59 -22.71 57.45
C ASN A 406 -31.47 -22.19 56.31
N HIS A 407 -32.55 -21.49 56.70
CA HIS A 407 -33.43 -20.84 55.72
C HIS A 407 -32.69 -19.76 54.93
N ASN A 408 -31.94 -18.91 55.63
CA ASN A 408 -31.24 -17.77 55.04
C ASN A 408 -30.05 -18.21 54.20
N ILE A 409 -29.26 -19.22 54.65
CA ILE A 409 -28.12 -19.74 53.87
C ILE A 409 -28.62 -20.44 52.61
N SER A 410 -29.71 -21.22 52.70
CA SER A 410 -30.32 -21.86 51.52
C SER A 410 -30.76 -20.82 50.50
N HIS A 411 -31.24 -19.70 51.01
CA HIS A 411 -31.65 -18.58 50.16
C HIS A 411 -30.48 -17.89 49.46
N ILE A 412 -29.38 -17.61 50.23
CA ILE A 412 -28.16 -17.01 49.70
C ILE A 412 -27.49 -17.95 48.68
N LEU A 413 -27.46 -19.25 49.00
CA LEU A 413 -26.93 -20.28 48.07
C LEU A 413 -27.73 -20.32 46.78
N SER A 414 -29.08 -20.12 46.85
CA SER A 414 -29.88 -20.06 45.64
C SER A 414 -29.56 -18.85 44.77
N VAL A 415 -29.18 -17.72 45.38
CA VAL A 415 -28.74 -16.51 44.62
C VAL A 415 -27.35 -16.73 44.00
N LEU A 416 -26.41 -17.29 44.77
CA LEU A 416 -25.07 -17.62 44.26
C LEU A 416 -25.10 -18.69 43.18
N GLN A 417 -26.01 -19.68 43.30
CA GLN A 417 -26.21 -20.68 42.27
C GLN A 417 -26.70 -20.03 40.95
N ARG A 418 -27.61 -19.07 41.05
CA ARG A 418 -28.05 -18.30 39.87
C ARG A 418 -26.90 -17.51 39.22
N TYR A 419 -25.99 -16.95 40.04
CA TYR A 419 -24.82 -16.26 39.49
C TYR A 419 -23.83 -17.21 38.83
N ALA A 420 -23.66 -18.43 39.41
CA ALA A 420 -22.87 -19.48 38.77
C ALA A 420 -23.47 -19.90 37.41
N ASP A 421 -24.80 -19.84 37.28
CA ASP A 421 -25.51 -20.08 36.02
C ASP A 421 -25.54 -18.87 35.07
N ASN A 422 -24.70 -17.88 35.29
CA ASN A 422 -24.59 -16.64 34.52
C ASN A 422 -25.87 -15.78 34.49
N ASN A 423 -26.77 -15.98 35.45
CA ASN A 423 -28.01 -15.22 35.56
C ASN A 423 -27.86 -14.11 36.61
N TYR A 424 -27.45 -12.93 36.16
CA TYR A 424 -27.24 -11.74 37.00
C TYR A 424 -28.45 -10.81 37.03
N ILE A 425 -29.62 -11.26 36.57
CA ILE A 425 -30.85 -10.45 36.55
C ILE A 425 -31.27 -10.19 37.99
N LYS A 426 -31.52 -8.91 38.33
CA LYS A 426 -32.06 -8.52 39.59
C LYS A 426 -33.50 -9.06 39.66
N GLN A 427 -33.72 -10.06 40.54
CA GLN A 427 -35.06 -10.50 40.86
C GLN A 427 -35.60 -9.64 42.02
N ASP A 428 -36.92 -9.40 42.01
CA ASP A 428 -37.56 -8.47 42.91
C ASP A 428 -37.29 -8.76 44.40
N THR A 429 -37.06 -7.80 45.06
CA THR A 429 -36.96 -7.21 46.34
C THR A 429 -37.60 -7.92 47.51
N ASP A 430 -38.38 -8.95 47.37
CA ASP A 430 -39.03 -9.67 48.48
C ASP A 430 -38.07 -10.45 49.39
N ILE A 431 -36.83 -10.58 48.97
CA ILE A 431 -35.79 -11.36 49.67
C ILE A 431 -34.96 -10.47 50.60
N ILE A 432 -34.86 -9.17 50.36
CA ILE A 432 -34.00 -8.24 51.11
C ILE A 432 -34.64 -7.81 52.42
N SER A 433 -35.95 -7.85 52.53
CA SER A 433 -36.70 -7.36 53.69
C SER A 433 -36.66 -8.30 54.90
N ALA A 434 -36.19 -9.52 54.76
CA ALA A 434 -36.20 -10.53 55.85
C ALA A 434 -34.80 -10.75 56.50
N LEU A 435 -33.73 -10.13 56.01
CA LEU A 435 -32.37 -10.26 56.55
C LEU A 435 -31.95 -8.96 57.23
N GLU A 436 -31.41 -9.08 58.46
CA GLU A 436 -30.84 -7.97 59.23
C GLU A 436 -29.37 -8.24 59.56
N GLY A 437 -28.58 -7.16 59.79
CA GLY A 437 -27.16 -7.26 60.23
C GLY A 437 -26.18 -7.68 59.11
N GLU A 438 -25.11 -8.46 59.51
CA GLU A 438 -24.07 -8.89 58.59
C GLU A 438 -24.57 -9.80 57.49
N LEU A 439 -25.66 -10.55 57.69
CA LEU A 439 -26.31 -11.34 56.65
C LEU A 439 -26.97 -10.44 55.60
N GLN A 440 -27.51 -9.34 56.02
CA GLN A 440 -28.00 -8.29 55.10
C GLN A 440 -26.82 -7.69 54.35
N THR A 441 -25.71 -7.41 55.03
CA THR A 441 -24.48 -6.90 54.43
C THR A 441 -23.88 -7.89 53.43
N MET A 442 -23.85 -9.19 53.80
CA MET A 442 -23.39 -10.26 52.93
C MET A 442 -24.32 -10.45 51.72
N ASN A 443 -25.64 -10.42 51.97
CA ASN A 443 -26.62 -10.46 50.91
C ASN A 443 -26.51 -9.22 50.01
N GLN A 444 -26.33 -8.03 50.62
CA GLN A 444 -26.06 -6.80 49.86
C GLN A 444 -24.75 -6.90 49.07
N GLY A 445 -23.67 -7.42 49.66
CA GLY A 445 -22.39 -7.64 48.97
C GLY A 445 -22.51 -8.59 47.78
N VAL A 446 -23.34 -9.65 47.90
CA VAL A 446 -23.65 -10.56 46.79
C VAL A 446 -24.43 -9.81 45.70
N PHE A 447 -25.41 -8.95 46.07
CA PHE A 447 -26.14 -8.11 45.12
C PHE A 447 -25.24 -7.06 44.50
N ASP A 448 -24.37 -6.43 45.28
CA ASP A 448 -23.41 -5.44 44.80
C ASP A 448 -22.41 -6.08 43.82
N LEU A 449 -21.94 -7.29 44.14
CA LEU A 449 -21.12 -8.07 43.20
C LEU A 449 -21.86 -8.34 41.90
N GLY A 450 -23.14 -8.74 41.97
CA GLY A 450 -23.97 -8.92 40.79
C GLY A 450 -24.22 -7.61 40.03
N ALA A 451 -24.31 -6.48 40.75
CA ALA A 451 -24.45 -5.17 40.15
C ALA A 451 -23.18 -4.70 39.44
N GLU A 452 -22.01 -4.89 40.08
CA GLU A 452 -20.74 -4.52 39.44
C GLU A 452 -20.41 -5.44 38.26
N ILE A 453 -20.73 -6.73 38.33
CA ILE A 453 -20.61 -7.62 37.16
C ILE A 453 -21.51 -7.13 36.01
N ARG A 454 -22.78 -6.76 36.32
CA ARG A 454 -23.66 -6.20 35.29
C ARG A 454 -23.10 -4.92 34.69
N LYS A 455 -22.57 -4.02 35.52
CA LYS A 455 -21.96 -2.76 35.10
C LYS A 455 -20.73 -3.00 34.20
N MET A 456 -19.90 -3.98 34.59
CA MET A 456 -18.76 -4.40 33.78
C MET A 456 -19.18 -5.00 32.44
N LEU A 457 -20.26 -5.82 32.45
CA LEU A 457 -20.81 -6.40 31.23
C LEU A 457 -21.40 -5.32 30.31
N VAL A 458 -22.12 -4.31 30.89
CA VAL A 458 -22.64 -3.17 30.13
C VAL A 458 -21.50 -2.33 29.56
N ALA A 459 -20.45 -2.07 30.36
CA ALA A 459 -19.29 -1.34 29.90
C ALA A 459 -18.54 -2.09 28.80
N SER A 460 -18.43 -3.43 28.94
CA SER A 460 -17.86 -4.29 27.91
C SER A 460 -18.69 -4.27 26.62
N LEU A 461 -20.02 -4.25 26.77
CA LEU A 461 -20.94 -4.15 25.62
C LEU A 461 -20.79 -2.78 24.94
N ASP A 462 -20.75 -1.69 25.72
CA ASP A 462 -20.52 -0.34 25.19
C ASP A 462 -19.15 -0.24 24.48
N PHE A 463 -18.11 -0.83 25.12
CA PHE A 463 -16.79 -0.88 24.50
C PHE A 463 -16.81 -1.68 23.20
N ALA A 464 -17.46 -2.87 23.21
CA ALA A 464 -17.62 -3.68 22.01
C ALA A 464 -18.41 -2.94 20.92
N GLN A 465 -19.46 -2.20 21.32
CA GLN A 465 -20.25 -1.37 20.43
C GLN A 465 -19.38 -0.27 19.80
N LYS A 466 -18.61 0.46 20.63
CA LYS A 466 -17.68 1.49 20.16
C LYS A 466 -16.59 0.92 19.24
N LEU A 467 -16.11 -0.29 19.57
CA LEU A 467 -15.16 -0.99 18.73
C LEU A 467 -15.78 -1.37 17.37
N ASN A 468 -17.03 -1.86 17.41
CA ASN A 468 -17.78 -2.17 16.19
C ASN A 468 -18.04 -0.91 15.34
N ASP A 469 -18.38 0.21 16.00
CA ASP A 469 -18.57 1.49 15.30
C ASP A 469 -17.26 1.99 14.69
N LYS A 470 -16.15 1.86 15.47
CA LYS A 470 -14.81 2.16 14.94
C LYS A 470 -14.38 1.23 13.80
N ALA A 471 -14.77 -0.03 13.88
CA ALA A 471 -14.53 -0.99 12.78
C ALA A 471 -15.31 -0.58 11.51
N LYS A 472 -16.55 -0.10 11.67
CA LYS A 472 -17.35 0.42 10.54
C LYS A 472 -16.77 1.72 9.97
N ASP A 473 -16.36 2.66 10.84
CA ASP A 473 -15.65 3.88 10.41
C ASP A 473 -14.41 3.53 9.59
N LEU A 474 -13.76 2.49 10.03
CA LEU A 474 -12.55 1.98 9.43
C LEU A 474 -12.81 1.30 8.09
N GLU A 475 -13.85 0.47 8.01
CA GLU A 475 -14.30 -0.14 6.76
C GLU A 475 -14.66 0.95 5.74
N ALA A 476 -15.38 1.99 6.17
CA ALA A 476 -15.70 3.13 5.34
C ALA A 476 -14.43 3.86 4.86
N SER A 477 -13.46 4.06 5.77
CA SER A 477 -12.18 4.68 5.43
C SER A 477 -11.37 3.81 4.45
N THR A 478 -11.40 2.48 4.67
CA THR A 478 -10.72 1.51 3.79
C THR A 478 -11.34 1.49 2.41
N ASN A 479 -12.67 1.58 2.34
CA ASN A 479 -13.37 1.67 1.07
C ASN A 479 -13.04 2.97 0.33
N GLY A 480 -13.01 4.09 1.05
CA GLY A 480 -12.57 5.38 0.49
C GLY A 480 -11.10 5.33 0.01
N LEU A 481 -10.27 4.63 0.78
CA LEU A 481 -8.88 4.39 0.45
C LEU A 481 -8.74 3.52 -0.82
N SER A 482 -9.54 2.45 -0.90
CA SER A 482 -9.58 1.57 -2.07
C SER A 482 -10.00 2.34 -3.33
N GLU A 483 -10.98 3.23 -3.18
CA GLU A 483 -11.44 4.08 -4.29
C GLU A 483 -10.35 5.09 -4.73
N SER A 484 -9.68 5.71 -3.74
CA SER A 484 -8.55 6.60 -4.02
C SER A 484 -7.39 5.85 -4.67
N SER A 485 -7.11 4.63 -4.19
CA SER A 485 -6.09 3.76 -4.79
C SER A 485 -6.42 3.39 -6.23
N LYS A 486 -7.71 3.10 -6.52
CA LYS A 486 -8.15 2.85 -7.91
C LYS A 486 -7.93 4.07 -8.81
N LYS A 487 -8.26 5.27 -8.31
CA LYS A 487 -8.01 6.52 -9.05
C LYS A 487 -6.51 6.72 -9.31
N GLN A 488 -5.70 6.41 -8.31
CA GLN A 488 -4.24 6.50 -8.40
C GLN A 488 -3.64 5.50 -9.41
N VAL A 489 -4.15 4.25 -9.38
CA VAL A 489 -3.80 3.23 -10.40
C VAL A 489 -4.17 3.71 -11.79
N GLN A 490 -5.31 4.37 -11.91
CA GLN A 490 -5.74 4.95 -13.18
C GLN A 490 -4.76 6.03 -13.67
N SER A 491 -4.41 7.00 -12.81
CA SER A 491 -3.47 8.06 -13.15
C SER A 491 -2.08 7.54 -13.53
N LEU A 492 -1.66 6.44 -12.89
CA LEU A 492 -0.38 5.78 -13.24
C LEU A 492 -0.41 5.08 -14.60
N ARG A 493 -1.55 4.49 -14.94
CA ARG A 493 -1.71 3.90 -16.28
C ARG A 493 -1.57 4.96 -17.37
N GLU A 494 -2.22 6.09 -17.16
CA GLU A 494 -2.13 7.24 -18.07
C GLU A 494 -0.68 7.75 -18.19
N THR A 495 0.04 7.81 -17.05
CA THR A 495 1.46 8.20 -17.05
C THR A 495 2.34 7.17 -17.75
N ALA A 496 2.12 5.87 -17.50
CA ALA A 496 2.89 4.81 -18.17
C ALA A 496 2.68 4.84 -19.70
N GLN A 497 1.44 5.08 -20.12
CA GLN A 497 1.12 5.21 -21.53
C GLN A 497 1.82 6.42 -22.19
N ALA A 498 1.86 7.55 -21.48
CA ALA A 498 2.60 8.72 -21.95
C ALA A 498 4.12 8.46 -22.06
N VAL A 499 4.69 7.70 -21.10
CA VAL A 499 6.12 7.29 -21.17
C VAL A 499 6.38 6.36 -22.36
N GLU A 500 5.44 5.50 -22.70
CA GLU A 500 5.55 4.60 -23.84
C GLU A 500 5.52 5.38 -25.17
N GLU A 501 4.68 6.40 -25.27
CA GLU A 501 4.65 7.33 -26.40
C GLU A 501 5.94 8.15 -26.53
N ILE A 502 6.45 8.65 -25.39
CA ILE A 502 7.75 9.34 -25.36
C ILE A 502 8.87 8.39 -25.82
N THR A 503 8.88 7.14 -25.33
CA THR A 503 9.90 6.16 -25.70
C THR A 503 9.85 5.86 -27.19
N SER A 504 8.64 5.68 -27.73
CA SER A 504 8.42 5.51 -29.16
C SER A 504 8.91 6.72 -29.97
N SER A 505 8.60 7.94 -29.48
CA SER A 505 9.08 9.17 -30.09
C SER A 505 10.60 9.25 -30.11
N MET A 506 11.24 8.88 -29.00
CA MET A 506 12.70 8.90 -28.90
C MET A 506 13.39 7.86 -29.78
N GLN A 507 12.78 6.69 -29.97
CA GLN A 507 13.30 5.72 -30.96
C GLN A 507 13.24 6.26 -32.38
N ASN A 508 12.15 6.95 -32.71
CA ASN A 508 12.00 7.57 -34.01
C ASN A 508 13.03 8.72 -34.20
N VAL A 509 13.24 9.54 -33.14
CA VAL A 509 14.29 10.58 -33.17
C VAL A 509 15.66 9.95 -33.34
N SER A 510 15.95 8.85 -32.62
CA SER A 510 17.22 8.12 -32.73
C SER A 510 17.45 7.58 -34.15
N GLY A 511 16.37 7.04 -34.75
CA GLY A 511 16.42 6.61 -36.17
C GLY A 511 16.77 7.73 -37.12
N LYS A 512 16.05 8.86 -36.94
CA LYS A 512 16.31 10.06 -37.77
C LYS A 512 17.72 10.62 -37.58
N THR A 513 18.24 10.54 -36.37
CA THR A 513 19.63 10.95 -36.07
C THR A 513 20.62 10.06 -36.82
N GLY A 514 20.36 8.75 -36.86
CA GLY A 514 21.19 7.83 -37.66
C GLY A 514 21.19 8.14 -39.15
N GLU A 515 19.97 8.47 -39.69
CA GLU A 515 19.86 8.88 -41.08
C GLU A 515 20.67 10.15 -41.39
N VAL A 516 20.62 11.14 -40.46
CA VAL A 516 21.40 12.38 -40.60
C VAL A 516 22.91 12.11 -40.55
N ILE A 517 23.37 11.17 -39.70
CA ILE A 517 24.78 10.79 -39.67
C ILE A 517 25.20 10.21 -41.03
N GLN A 518 24.40 9.28 -41.54
CA GLN A 518 24.68 8.66 -42.83
C GLN A 518 24.69 9.72 -43.96
N GLN A 519 23.71 10.60 -43.96
CA GLN A 519 23.61 11.68 -44.91
C GLN A 519 24.80 12.66 -44.82
N SER A 520 25.31 12.88 -43.60
CA SER A 520 26.52 13.69 -43.39
C SER A 520 27.76 13.02 -43.96
N GLU A 521 27.83 11.70 -43.90
CA GLU A 521 28.94 10.94 -44.46
C GLU A 521 28.87 10.95 -46.00
N ASP A 522 27.65 10.85 -46.53
CA ASP A 522 27.44 10.95 -47.96
C ASP A 522 27.78 12.35 -48.48
N ILE A 523 27.41 13.41 -47.74
CA ILE A 523 27.81 14.81 -48.06
C ILE A 523 29.35 14.94 -48.06
N LYS A 524 30.01 14.36 -47.04
CA LYS A 524 31.48 14.37 -46.98
C LYS A 524 32.12 13.72 -48.21
N ASN A 525 31.52 12.63 -48.65
CA ASN A 525 32.02 11.95 -49.87
C ASN A 525 31.80 12.81 -51.11
N VAL A 526 30.61 13.46 -51.21
CA VAL A 526 30.35 14.37 -52.35
C VAL A 526 31.27 15.60 -52.31
N ILE A 527 31.55 16.14 -51.12
CA ILE A 527 32.54 17.22 -50.95
C ILE A 527 33.90 16.77 -51.45
N GLY A 528 34.26 15.51 -51.13
CA GLY A 528 35.48 14.91 -51.68
C GLY A 528 35.52 14.95 -53.23
N ILE A 529 34.44 14.48 -53.84
CA ILE A 529 34.30 14.47 -55.30
C ILE A 529 34.34 15.90 -55.89
N ILE A 530 33.65 16.85 -55.24
CA ILE A 530 33.69 18.26 -55.67
C ILE A 530 35.10 18.83 -55.59
N ARG A 531 35.84 18.47 -54.56
CA ARG A 531 37.24 18.88 -54.41
C ARG A 531 38.08 18.31 -55.53
N ASP A 532 37.88 17.04 -55.86
CA ASP A 532 38.61 16.37 -56.93
C ASP A 532 38.28 17.02 -58.32
N ILE A 533 36.98 17.39 -58.52
CA ILE A 533 36.57 18.10 -59.73
C ILE A 533 37.15 19.52 -59.76
N ALA A 534 37.18 20.21 -58.63
CA ALA A 534 37.80 21.54 -58.52
C ALA A 534 39.31 21.50 -58.83
N ASP A 535 40.00 20.46 -58.33
CA ASP A 535 41.40 20.24 -58.61
C ASP A 535 41.62 19.92 -60.10
N GLN A 536 40.74 19.10 -60.69
CA GLN A 536 40.78 18.85 -62.16
C GLN A 536 40.46 20.11 -62.96
N THR A 537 39.51 20.91 -62.52
CA THR A 537 39.12 22.16 -63.21
C THR A 537 40.24 23.19 -63.12
N ASN A 538 40.91 23.24 -61.93
CA ASN A 538 42.05 24.14 -61.73
C ASN A 538 43.26 23.70 -62.62
N LEU A 539 43.45 22.39 -62.75
CA LEU A 539 44.45 21.82 -63.66
C LEU A 539 44.13 22.11 -65.13
N LEU A 540 42.83 22.01 -65.51
CA LEU A 540 42.38 22.37 -66.83
C LEU A 540 42.53 23.87 -67.09
N ALA A 541 42.18 24.71 -66.11
CA ALA A 541 42.38 26.15 -66.19
C ALA A 541 43.85 26.57 -66.33
N LEU A 542 44.69 25.86 -65.54
CA LEU A 542 46.13 26.06 -65.60
C LEU A 542 46.73 25.65 -66.95
N ASN A 543 46.26 24.48 -67.46
CA ASN A 543 46.66 24.06 -68.83
C ASN A 543 46.18 24.99 -69.91
N ALA A 544 44.93 25.51 -69.82
CA ALA A 544 44.39 26.51 -70.74
C ALA A 544 45.18 27.82 -70.64
N ALA A 545 45.55 28.25 -69.47
CA ALA A 545 46.39 29.45 -69.30
C ALA A 545 47.82 29.27 -69.83
N ILE A 546 48.34 28.08 -69.76
CA ILE A 546 49.65 27.74 -70.33
C ILE A 546 49.58 27.79 -71.90
N GLU A 547 48.50 27.22 -72.45
CA GLU A 547 48.32 27.22 -73.93
C GLU A 547 47.93 28.60 -74.50
N ALA A 548 47.26 29.42 -73.67
CA ALA A 548 46.98 30.81 -74.05
C ALA A 548 48.23 31.74 -74.00
N ALA A 549 49.26 31.30 -73.33
CA ALA A 549 50.57 32.01 -73.24
C ALA A 549 51.61 31.54 -74.25
N ARG A 550 51.24 30.56 -75.10
CA ARG A 550 52.04 30.04 -76.17
C ARG A 550 51.56 30.63 -77.49
#